data_4bac286ee5798b71b21e75e5ef3f5223
#
_entry.id   4bac286ee5798b71b21e75e5ef3f5223
#
_cell.length_a   1.000
_cell.length_b   1.000
_cell.length_c   1.000
_cell.angle_alpha   90.00
_cell.angle_beta   90.00
_cell.angle_gamma   90.00
#
_symmetry.space_group_name_H-M   'P 1'
#
loop_
_entity.id
_entity.type
_entity.pdbx_description
1 polymer ?
#
loop_
_entity_poly.entity_id
_entity_poly.type
_entity_poly.pdbx_seq_one_letter_code
_entity_poly.pdbx_strand_id
1 'polypeptide(L)'
;MDNDTKEAYGEICEFLDLLGDNYKNEIPKEVLKLFKENTKKDYIPHINPNTPIEEQKLKDRTLTLISILYLKYCCKDENEKDNLKKVYINNEIIYQNGLKEKYNIDILKNKKVNKNTDNLELIEYKKTSILKKIIIIVKKFLRI
;
A
#
# COMPACT_ATOMS: atom_id res chain seq x y z
N MET A 1 -0.31 17.10 -7.47
CA MET A 1 0.04 15.97 -6.59
C MET A 1 -0.27 16.38 -5.15
N ASP A 2 -1.01 15.55 -4.44
CA ASP A 2 -1.43 15.84 -3.06
C ASP A 2 -0.25 15.75 -2.06
N ASN A 3 -0.43 16.34 -0.87
CA ASN A 3 0.60 16.36 0.17
C ASN A 3 0.93 14.95 0.68
N ASP A 4 -0.07 14.08 0.77
CA ASP A 4 0.11 12.71 1.22
C ASP A 4 1.04 11.91 0.31
N THR A 5 0.91 12.10 -1.01
CA THR A 5 1.84 11.51 -2.00
C THR A 5 3.27 12.05 -1.85
N LYS A 6 3.42 13.35 -1.63
CA LYS A 6 4.75 13.97 -1.46
C LYS A 6 5.45 13.48 -0.19
N GLU A 7 4.70 13.30 0.89
CA GLU A 7 5.20 12.76 2.15
C GLU A 7 5.56 11.27 1.98
N ALA A 8 4.72 10.48 1.30
CA ALA A 8 5.02 9.09 0.98
C ALA A 8 6.32 8.94 0.14
N TYR A 9 6.57 9.86 -0.78
CA TYR A 9 7.84 9.86 -1.54
C TYR A 9 9.04 10.13 -0.64
N GLY A 10 8.90 10.99 0.38
CA GLY A 10 9.93 11.20 1.38
C GLY A 10 10.22 9.92 2.18
N GLU A 11 9.17 9.24 2.65
CA GLU A 11 9.31 7.96 3.36
C GLU A 11 9.98 6.88 2.49
N ILE A 12 9.64 6.81 1.19
CA ILE A 12 10.29 5.87 0.27
C ILE A 12 11.77 6.18 0.10
N CYS A 13 12.13 7.45 -0.05
CA CYS A 13 13.54 7.82 -0.18
C CYS A 13 14.35 7.38 1.04
N GLU A 14 13.86 7.65 2.25
CA GLU A 14 14.52 7.22 3.48
C GLU A 14 14.56 5.69 3.60
N PHE A 15 13.47 5.01 3.29
CA PHE A 15 13.41 3.55 3.29
C PHE A 15 14.46 2.93 2.37
N LEU A 16 14.59 3.44 1.14
CA LEU A 16 15.57 2.96 0.18
C LEU A 16 17.00 3.30 0.60
N ASP A 17 17.21 4.41 1.31
CA ASP A 17 18.51 4.77 1.87
C ASP A 17 18.94 3.79 2.96
N LEU A 18 18.00 3.33 3.78
CA LEU A 18 18.25 2.32 4.82
C LEU A 18 18.49 0.92 4.26
N LEU A 19 17.89 0.56 3.13
CA LEU A 19 18.11 -0.73 2.48
C LEU A 19 19.49 -0.87 1.83
N GLY A 20 20.14 0.25 1.51
CA GLY A 20 21.44 0.29 0.88
C GLY A 20 21.44 0.16 -0.64
N ASP A 21 22.65 0.22 -1.20
CA ASP A 21 22.86 0.39 -2.64
C ASP A 21 22.43 -0.83 -3.48
N ASN A 22 22.49 -2.02 -2.92
CA ASN A 22 22.14 -3.25 -3.66
C ASN A 22 20.72 -3.21 -4.21
N TYR A 23 19.78 -2.67 -3.42
CA TYR A 23 18.37 -2.54 -3.84
C TYR A 23 18.12 -1.29 -4.68
N LYS A 24 18.79 -0.18 -4.35
CA LYS A 24 18.70 1.04 -5.14
C LYS A 24 19.16 0.83 -6.58
N ASN A 25 20.20 0.02 -6.79
CA ASN A 25 20.74 -0.24 -8.12
C ASN A 25 19.80 -1.06 -9.01
N GLU A 26 18.86 -1.79 -8.45
CA GLU A 26 17.82 -2.51 -9.21
C GLU A 26 16.70 -1.57 -9.69
N ILE A 27 16.55 -0.40 -9.08
CA ILE A 27 15.50 0.58 -9.43
C ILE A 27 16.05 1.61 -10.41
N PRO A 28 15.36 1.89 -11.54
CA PRO A 28 15.80 2.90 -12.50
C PRO A 28 16.05 4.27 -11.85
N LYS A 29 17.12 4.92 -12.24
CA LYS A 29 17.54 6.23 -11.72
C LYS A 29 16.45 7.30 -11.89
N GLU A 30 15.68 7.21 -12.96
CA GLU A 30 14.55 8.10 -13.26
C GLU A 30 13.45 7.99 -12.22
N VAL A 31 13.20 6.78 -11.73
CA VAL A 31 12.20 6.52 -10.66
C VAL A 31 12.69 7.07 -9.33
N LEU A 32 13.95 6.84 -8.99
CA LEU A 32 14.56 7.40 -7.77
C LEU A 32 14.57 8.94 -7.82
N LYS A 33 14.88 9.50 -8.96
CA LYS A 33 14.86 10.94 -9.19
C LYS A 33 13.45 11.51 -9.05
N LEU A 34 12.43 10.83 -9.61
CA LEU A 34 11.03 11.23 -9.47
C LEU A 34 10.64 11.36 -7.99
N PHE A 35 10.95 10.36 -7.17
CA PHE A 35 10.65 10.43 -5.75
C PHE A 35 11.37 11.60 -5.08
N LYS A 36 12.67 11.71 -5.28
CA LYS A 36 13.50 12.74 -4.65
C LYS A 36 13.07 14.17 -5.00
N GLU A 37 12.72 14.41 -6.27
CA GLU A 37 12.32 15.74 -6.73
C GLU A 37 10.91 16.14 -6.28
N ASN A 38 10.07 15.17 -5.95
CA ASN A 38 8.69 15.39 -5.58
C ASN A 38 8.39 15.17 -4.09
N THR A 39 9.41 15.07 -3.26
CA THR A 39 9.23 15.03 -1.81
C THR A 39 8.74 16.37 -1.27
N LYS A 40 8.01 16.34 -0.17
CA LYS A 40 7.64 17.53 0.57
C LYS A 40 8.84 18.04 1.39
N LYS A 41 9.29 19.25 1.11
CA LYS A 41 10.51 19.83 1.71
C LYS A 41 10.47 19.95 3.24
N ASP A 42 9.26 20.17 3.78
CA ASP A 42 9.06 20.38 5.23
C ASP A 42 8.70 19.08 5.97
N TYR A 43 8.70 17.94 5.26
CA TYR A 43 8.40 16.64 5.85
C TYR A 43 9.69 15.87 6.10
N ILE A 44 9.88 15.51 7.36
CA ILE A 44 11.00 14.67 7.79
C ILE A 44 10.43 13.28 8.10
N PRO A 45 10.68 12.27 7.26
CA PRO A 45 10.29 10.91 7.56
C PRO A 45 11.01 10.40 8.82
N HIS A 46 10.38 9.46 9.53
CA HIS A 46 10.99 8.83 10.69
C HIS A 46 10.85 7.31 10.55
N ILE A 47 11.84 6.69 9.94
CA ILE A 47 11.92 5.24 9.82
C ILE A 47 13.00 4.74 10.77
N ASN A 48 12.61 3.91 11.74
CA ASN A 48 13.57 3.29 12.66
C ASN A 48 13.95 1.90 12.15
N PRO A 49 15.20 1.66 11.73
CA PRO A 49 15.63 0.37 11.20
C PRO A 49 15.53 -0.77 12.22
N ASN A 50 15.49 -0.46 13.52
CA ASN A 50 15.38 -1.45 14.59
C ASN A 50 13.94 -1.79 14.98
N THR A 51 12.96 -1.08 14.42
CA THR A 51 11.54 -1.31 14.69
C THR A 51 10.91 -2.09 13.53
N PRO A 52 10.14 -3.16 13.80
CA PRO A 52 9.41 -3.86 12.75
C PRO A 52 8.56 -2.91 11.93
N ILE A 53 8.47 -3.14 10.63
CA ILE A 53 7.76 -2.23 9.71
C ILE A 53 6.27 -2.10 10.05
N GLU A 54 5.69 -3.14 10.66
CA GLU A 54 4.30 -3.16 11.12
C GLU A 54 4.01 -2.18 12.25
N GLU A 55 5.03 -1.87 13.05
CA GLU A 55 4.95 -0.97 14.19
C GLU A 55 5.31 0.47 13.80
N GLN A 56 5.82 0.66 12.59
CA GLN A 56 6.14 1.99 12.07
C GLN A 56 4.89 2.68 11.53
N LYS A 57 4.78 3.97 11.79
CA LYS A 57 3.65 4.80 11.33
C LYS A 57 3.85 5.29 9.90
N LEU A 58 4.12 4.36 8.97
CA LEU A 58 4.23 4.68 7.56
C LEU A 58 2.85 4.87 6.93
N LYS A 59 2.78 5.70 5.90
CA LYS A 59 1.56 5.88 5.13
C LYS A 59 1.20 4.63 4.34
N ASP A 60 -0.09 4.34 4.21
CA ASP A 60 -0.58 3.22 3.38
C ASP A 60 -0.04 3.31 1.94
N ARG A 61 0.09 4.54 1.43
CA ARG A 61 0.64 4.83 0.11
C ARG A 61 2.12 4.46 -0.01
N THR A 62 2.90 4.70 1.03
CA THR A 62 4.31 4.30 1.10
C THR A 62 4.45 2.80 1.03
N LEU A 63 3.69 2.06 1.83
CA LEU A 63 3.70 0.60 1.82
C LEU A 63 3.29 0.04 0.45
N THR A 64 2.30 0.64 -0.20
CA THR A 64 1.86 0.26 -1.54
C THR A 64 2.98 0.48 -2.56
N LEU A 65 3.64 1.63 -2.54
CA LEU A 65 4.71 1.96 -3.48
C LEU A 65 5.93 1.06 -3.27
N ILE A 66 6.33 0.79 -2.04
CA ILE A 66 7.40 -0.16 -1.72
C ILE A 66 7.08 -1.53 -2.32
N SER A 67 5.85 -2.00 -2.18
CA SER A 67 5.42 -3.28 -2.73
C SER A 67 5.47 -3.31 -4.25
N ILE A 68 5.09 -2.22 -4.91
CA ILE A 68 5.18 -2.09 -6.37
C ILE A 68 6.64 -2.08 -6.83
N LEU A 69 7.52 -1.36 -6.13
CA LEU A 69 8.95 -1.34 -6.44
C LEU A 69 9.57 -2.73 -6.31
N TYR A 70 9.24 -3.44 -5.22
CA TYR A 70 9.69 -4.82 -5.04
C TYR A 70 9.27 -5.72 -6.19
N LEU A 71 7.98 -5.76 -6.50
CA LEU A 71 7.44 -6.59 -7.58
C LEU A 71 8.05 -6.28 -8.93
N LYS A 72 8.26 -5.00 -9.22
CA LYS A 72 8.68 -4.57 -10.54
C LYS A 72 10.17 -4.70 -10.78
N TYR A 73 10.99 -4.47 -9.76
CA TYR A 73 12.42 -4.34 -9.92
C TYR A 73 13.25 -5.35 -9.13
N CYS A 74 12.77 -5.81 -7.98
CA CYS A 74 13.56 -6.62 -7.06
C CYS A 74 13.14 -8.10 -7.03
N CYS A 75 11.88 -8.41 -7.32
CA CYS A 75 11.40 -9.79 -7.36
C CYS A 75 11.89 -10.51 -8.61
N LYS A 76 12.85 -11.42 -8.44
CA LYS A 76 13.48 -12.20 -9.53
C LYS A 76 12.79 -13.55 -9.77
N ASP A 77 12.02 -14.04 -8.81
CA ASP A 77 11.26 -15.27 -8.94
C ASP A 77 9.90 -15.01 -9.61
N GLU A 78 9.74 -15.53 -10.83
CA GLU A 78 8.49 -15.33 -11.60
C GLU A 78 7.29 -16.00 -10.94
N ASN A 79 7.47 -17.15 -10.24
CA ASN A 79 6.37 -17.78 -9.52
C ASN A 79 5.91 -16.92 -8.33
N GLU A 80 6.86 -16.36 -7.59
CA GLU A 80 6.56 -15.43 -6.51
C GLU A 80 5.88 -14.17 -7.05
N LYS A 81 6.37 -13.62 -8.14
CA LYS A 81 5.81 -12.45 -8.81
C LYS A 81 4.38 -12.67 -9.26
N ASP A 82 4.08 -13.82 -9.86
CA ASP A 82 2.73 -14.17 -10.30
C ASP A 82 1.78 -14.39 -9.11
N ASN A 83 2.26 -15.02 -8.05
CA ASN A 83 1.47 -15.17 -6.83
C ASN A 83 1.15 -13.82 -6.18
N LEU A 84 2.12 -12.91 -6.12
CA LEU A 84 1.90 -11.56 -5.59
C LEU A 84 0.94 -10.75 -6.47
N LYS A 85 1.05 -10.84 -7.81
CA LYS A 85 0.09 -10.22 -8.74
C LYS A 85 -1.33 -10.72 -8.51
N LYS A 86 -1.52 -12.04 -8.35
CA LYS A 86 -2.83 -12.63 -8.04
C LYS A 86 -3.40 -12.08 -6.73
N VAL A 87 -2.56 -11.92 -5.70
CA VAL A 87 -2.96 -11.31 -4.43
C VAL A 87 -3.42 -9.87 -4.62
N TYR A 88 -2.70 -9.06 -5.42
CA TYR A 88 -3.11 -7.68 -5.70
C TYR A 88 -4.44 -7.63 -6.45
N ILE A 89 -4.60 -8.42 -7.51
CA ILE A 89 -5.84 -8.47 -8.28
C ILE A 89 -7.01 -8.87 -7.39
N ASN A 90 -6.83 -9.89 -6.56
CA ASN A 90 -7.88 -10.33 -5.64
C ASN A 90 -8.25 -9.25 -4.61
N ASN A 91 -7.25 -8.55 -4.07
CA ASN A 91 -7.50 -7.45 -3.13
C ASN A 91 -8.24 -6.29 -3.81
N GLU A 92 -7.90 -5.98 -5.07
CA GLU A 92 -8.61 -4.94 -5.84
C GLU A 92 -10.06 -5.34 -6.11
N ILE A 93 -10.33 -6.59 -6.45
CA ILE A 93 -11.69 -7.10 -6.65
C ILE A 93 -12.50 -6.98 -5.34
N ILE A 94 -11.92 -7.38 -4.21
CA ILE A 94 -12.57 -7.28 -2.89
C ILE A 94 -12.85 -5.81 -2.57
N TYR A 95 -11.90 -4.92 -2.81
CA TYR A 95 -12.07 -3.48 -2.59
C TYR A 95 -13.18 -2.89 -3.45
N GLN A 96 -13.18 -3.18 -4.75
CA GLN A 96 -14.20 -2.70 -5.70
C GLN A 96 -15.59 -3.23 -5.36
N ASN A 97 -15.70 -4.49 -4.94
CA ASN A 97 -16.97 -5.06 -4.52
C ASN A 97 -17.49 -4.38 -3.23
N GLY A 98 -16.62 -4.15 -2.25
CA GLY A 98 -16.99 -3.40 -1.05
C GLY A 98 -17.42 -1.96 -1.33
N LEU A 99 -16.78 -1.29 -2.32
CA LEU A 99 -17.23 0.02 -2.76
C LEU A 99 -18.61 -0.04 -3.43
N LYS A 100 -18.85 -1.03 -4.29
CA LYS A 100 -20.16 -1.22 -4.94
C LYS A 100 -21.27 -1.48 -3.91
N GLU A 101 -21.02 -2.30 -2.91
CA GLU A 101 -21.95 -2.54 -1.81
C GLU A 101 -22.24 -1.27 -1.01
N LYS A 102 -21.18 -0.53 -0.68
CA LYS A 102 -21.29 0.72 0.11
C LYS A 102 -22.01 1.84 -0.64
N TYR A 103 -21.78 1.94 -1.97
CA TYR A 103 -22.31 2.98 -2.83
C TYR A 103 -23.35 2.45 -3.83
N ASN A 104 -24.01 1.34 -3.51
CA ASN A 104 -25.02 0.75 -4.40
C ASN A 104 -26.16 1.75 -4.60
N ILE A 105 -26.18 2.36 -5.79
CA ILE A 105 -27.15 3.38 -6.20
C ILE A 105 -28.57 2.81 -6.22
N ASP A 106 -28.73 1.49 -6.34
CA ASP A 106 -30.02 0.83 -6.29
C ASP A 106 -30.68 0.88 -4.91
N ILE A 107 -29.89 1.00 -3.84
CA ILE A 107 -30.42 1.24 -2.48
C ILE A 107 -31.07 2.64 -2.38
N LEU A 108 -30.59 3.60 -3.14
CA LEU A 108 -31.17 4.96 -3.20
C LEU A 108 -32.45 5.02 -4.02
N LYS A 109 -32.64 4.13 -4.99
CA LYS A 109 -33.85 4.05 -5.81
C LYS A 109 -35.02 3.33 -5.09
N ASN A 110 -34.70 2.44 -4.16
CA ASN A 110 -35.69 1.63 -3.46
C ASN A 110 -36.07 2.16 -2.05
N LYS A 111 -35.78 3.42 -1.74
CA LYS A 111 -36.22 4.09 -0.50
C LYS A 111 -37.70 4.54 -0.58
N LYS A 112 -38.58 3.64 -1.04
CA LYS A 112 -39.99 3.63 -0.66
C LYS A 112 -40.27 2.27 -0.05
N VAL A 113 -40.59 2.31 1.29
CA VAL A 113 -41.08 1.18 2.10
C VAL A 113 -40.01 0.18 2.59
N ASN A 114 -39.48 0.29 3.78
CA ASN A 114 -39.95 -0.33 5.02
C ASN A 114 -39.00 0.06 6.19
N LYS A 115 -39.59 0.61 7.21
CA LYS A 115 -39.00 0.74 8.54
C LYS A 115 -39.01 -0.67 9.16
N ASN A 116 -37.89 -1.33 9.17
CA ASN A 116 -37.48 -2.37 10.13
C ASN A 116 -36.03 -2.69 9.80
N THR A 117 -35.10 -1.95 10.40
CA THR A 117 -33.68 -2.24 10.35
C THR A 117 -33.09 -2.11 11.74
N ASP A 118 -33.28 -3.15 12.50
CA ASP A 118 -32.31 -3.50 13.52
C ASP A 118 -31.31 -4.48 12.89
N ASN A 119 -30.03 -4.26 13.16
CA ASN A 119 -28.86 -5.05 12.76
C ASN A 119 -28.28 -4.78 11.38
N LEU A 120 -27.81 -3.54 11.18
CA LEU A 120 -26.63 -3.33 10.38
C LEU A 120 -25.40 -3.52 11.30
N GLU A 121 -24.96 -4.76 11.44
CA GLU A 121 -23.58 -5.01 11.85
C GLU A 121 -22.69 -4.30 10.83
N LEU A 122 -22.01 -3.27 11.29
CA LEU A 122 -20.89 -2.67 10.60
C LEU A 122 -19.90 -3.82 10.32
N ILE A 123 -19.87 -4.31 9.09
CA ILE A 123 -18.79 -5.18 8.63
C ILE A 123 -17.55 -4.30 8.69
N GLU A 124 -16.85 -4.43 9.80
CA GLU A 124 -15.55 -3.82 9.99
C GLU A 124 -14.67 -4.33 8.85
N TYR A 125 -14.49 -3.48 7.83
CA TYR A 125 -13.67 -3.78 6.68
C TYR A 125 -12.29 -4.13 7.22
N LYS A 126 -11.89 -5.40 7.11
CA LYS A 126 -10.61 -5.87 7.59
C LYS A 126 -9.47 -5.25 6.76
N LYS A 127 -9.23 -3.96 6.99
CA LYS A 127 -8.02 -3.24 6.57
C LYS A 127 -6.75 -4.05 6.90
N THR A 128 -6.84 -4.84 7.95
CA THR A 128 -5.78 -5.71 8.44
C THR A 128 -5.32 -6.80 7.46
N SER A 129 -6.14 -7.25 6.52
CA SER A 129 -5.74 -8.32 5.60
C SER A 129 -4.83 -7.82 4.47
N ILE A 130 -5.09 -6.64 3.92
CA ILE A 130 -4.29 -6.03 2.85
C ILE A 130 -2.96 -5.56 3.41
N LEU A 131 -2.99 -4.86 4.54
CA LEU A 131 -1.78 -4.42 5.23
C LEU A 131 -0.88 -5.59 5.64
N LYS A 132 -1.42 -6.69 6.17
CA LYS A 132 -0.63 -7.88 6.50
C LYS A 132 0.07 -8.47 5.29
N LYS A 133 -0.56 -8.49 4.12
CA LYS A 133 0.05 -9.02 2.89
C LYS A 133 1.13 -8.08 2.34
N ILE A 134 0.90 -6.77 2.38
CA ILE A 134 1.91 -5.76 2.02
C ILE A 134 3.11 -5.86 2.97
N ILE A 135 2.87 -6.02 4.25
CA ILE A 135 3.90 -6.20 5.27
C ILE A 135 4.74 -7.47 5.01
N ILE A 136 4.14 -8.57 4.58
CA ILE A 136 4.88 -9.78 4.21
C ILE A 136 5.83 -9.50 3.04
N ILE A 137 5.39 -8.74 2.04
CA ILE A 137 6.22 -8.35 0.89
C ILE A 137 7.37 -7.47 1.37
N VAL A 138 7.08 -6.48 2.20
CA VAL A 138 8.11 -5.59 2.75
C VAL A 138 9.08 -6.33 3.66
N LYS A 139 8.61 -7.31 4.46
CA LYS A 139 9.48 -8.17 5.26
C LYS A 139 10.41 -9.02 4.41
N LYS A 140 9.94 -9.54 3.28
CA LYS A 140 10.80 -10.27 2.33
C LYS A 140 11.85 -9.33 1.72
N PHE A 141 11.50 -8.08 1.50
CA PHE A 141 12.40 -7.05 1.03
C PHE A 141 13.52 -6.75 2.04
N LEU A 142 13.19 -6.81 3.35
CA LEU A 142 14.12 -6.52 4.45
C LEU A 142 14.89 -7.76 4.94
N ARG A 143 14.50 -8.96 4.53
CA ARG A 143 15.03 -10.26 5.02
C ARG A 143 16.24 -10.75 4.24
N ILE A 144 17.13 -9.88 3.86
CA ILE A 144 18.36 -10.31 3.21
C ILE A 144 19.56 -9.91 4.02
#